data_a4466ad13c4038b759e59ed5a471a566
#
_entry.id   a4466ad13c4038b759e59ed5a471a566
#
_cell.length_a   1.000
_cell.length_b   1.000
_cell.length_c   1.000
_cell.angle_alpha   90.00
_cell.angle_beta   90.00
_cell.angle_gamma   90.00
#
_symmetry.space_group_name_H-M   'P 1'
#
loop_
_entity.id
_entity.type
_entity.pdbx_description
1 polymer ?
#
loop_
_entity_poly.entity_id
_entity_poly.type
_entity_poly.pdbx_seq_one_letter_code
_entity_poly.pdbx_strand_id
1 'polypeptide(L)'
;MKFQISKWFKKHIWCIVLTVFAVLILVPVLITILAPSVSSEISADGMLGYIIQSVSAAGTILLAYVAIRQNGRFKEENDLAQQRLEELTKRANELSIIGKVFDYERNKLAEIRQAGDALIHACDPETMVKELFGYFGEHSIKTAKKIDAPLLDQRISNSFSGFCIALQCDPQYADGNNALTASALYLSNKARKYLDTLLDALERADQKDEDTENTKSSIREALEQAITLFNIQYWQMITEKTKRIDTIIYENKSLDEIKEMCSFLKEGEKPK
;
A
#
# COMPACT_ATOMS: atom_id res chain seq x y z
N MET A 1 12.00 25.18 -38.58
CA MET A 1 11.52 26.32 -39.44
C MET A 1 10.10 26.80 -39.08
N LYS A 2 9.13 25.96 -38.74
CA LYS A 2 7.74 26.35 -38.40
C LYS A 2 7.61 27.27 -37.15
N PHE A 3 8.55 27.23 -36.22
CA PHE A 3 8.44 27.96 -34.93
C PHE A 3 8.83 29.46 -35.03
N GLN A 4 9.69 29.83 -35.97
CA GLN A 4 10.10 31.23 -36.17
C GLN A 4 9.04 32.04 -36.91
N ILE A 5 8.35 31.46 -37.86
CA ILE A 5 7.27 32.12 -38.63
C ILE A 5 6.12 32.52 -37.69
N SER A 6 5.79 31.66 -36.71
CA SER A 6 4.72 31.92 -35.74
C SER A 6 5.02 33.12 -34.81
N LYS A 7 6.27 33.30 -34.38
CA LYS A 7 6.66 34.43 -33.54
C LYS A 7 6.67 35.77 -34.26
N TRP A 8 7.14 35.76 -35.52
CA TRP A 8 7.15 36.96 -36.39
C TRP A 8 5.71 37.36 -36.72
N PHE A 9 4.84 36.44 -37.06
CA PHE A 9 3.42 36.67 -37.35
C PHE A 9 2.68 37.23 -36.13
N LYS A 10 2.93 36.71 -34.93
CA LYS A 10 2.33 37.22 -33.65
C LYS A 10 2.73 38.68 -33.38
N LYS A 11 3.94 39.10 -33.72
CA LYS A 11 4.43 40.43 -33.46
C LYS A 11 3.88 41.46 -34.46
N HIS A 12 3.62 41.06 -35.71
CA HIS A 12 3.25 41.99 -36.78
C HIS A 12 1.79 41.91 -37.23
N ILE A 13 0.99 41.04 -36.61
CA ILE A 13 -0.38 40.78 -37.05
C ILE A 13 -1.26 42.05 -36.95
N TRP A 14 -1.06 42.87 -35.94
CA TRP A 14 -1.76 44.14 -35.83
C TRP A 14 -1.37 45.12 -36.93
N CYS A 15 -0.11 45.15 -37.34
CA CYS A 15 0.34 45.96 -38.47
C CYS A 15 -0.27 45.44 -39.77
N ILE A 16 -0.35 44.12 -39.97
CA ILE A 16 -0.94 43.53 -41.16
C ILE A 16 -2.44 43.85 -41.22
N VAL A 17 -3.16 43.68 -40.10
CA VAL A 17 -4.60 43.97 -40.05
C VAL A 17 -4.86 45.45 -40.30
N LEU A 18 -4.09 46.36 -39.69
CA LEU A 18 -4.19 47.81 -39.91
C LEU A 18 -3.87 48.21 -41.33
N THR A 19 -2.86 47.55 -41.96
CA THR A 19 -2.48 47.83 -43.37
C THR A 19 -3.59 47.36 -44.30
N VAL A 20 -4.16 46.14 -44.10
CA VAL A 20 -5.27 45.64 -44.88
C VAL A 20 -6.50 46.56 -44.72
N PHE A 21 -6.81 47.00 -43.52
CA PHE A 21 -7.93 47.91 -43.25
C PHE A 21 -7.71 49.29 -43.90
N ALA A 22 -6.49 49.80 -43.84
CA ALA A 22 -6.13 51.07 -44.51
C ALA A 22 -6.26 50.95 -46.04
N VAL A 23 -5.80 49.85 -46.65
CA VAL A 23 -5.92 49.62 -48.08
C VAL A 23 -7.38 49.51 -48.50
N LEU A 24 -8.22 48.80 -47.77
CA LEU A 24 -9.64 48.64 -48.02
C LEU A 24 -10.41 49.96 -48.01
N ILE A 25 -10.00 50.93 -47.19
CA ILE A 25 -10.63 52.26 -47.10
C ILE A 25 -9.99 53.22 -48.14
N LEU A 26 -8.67 53.20 -48.27
CA LEU A 26 -7.95 54.12 -49.12
C LEU A 26 -8.17 53.89 -50.62
N VAL A 27 -8.29 52.64 -51.04
CA VAL A 27 -8.47 52.29 -52.48
C VAL A 27 -9.75 52.88 -53.05
N PRO A 28 -10.94 52.77 -52.46
CA PRO A 28 -12.14 53.44 -52.96
C PRO A 28 -12.05 54.95 -52.97
N VAL A 29 -11.44 55.53 -51.93
CA VAL A 29 -11.24 56.99 -51.85
C VAL A 29 -10.28 57.48 -52.97
N LEU A 30 -9.21 56.75 -53.24
CA LEU A 30 -8.26 57.06 -54.27
C LEU A 30 -8.87 56.95 -55.69
N ILE A 31 -9.70 55.94 -55.90
CA ILE A 31 -10.45 55.78 -57.18
C ILE A 31 -11.40 56.97 -57.37
N THR A 32 -12.10 57.42 -56.32
CA THR A 32 -13.01 58.57 -56.42
C THR A 32 -12.29 59.87 -56.74
N ILE A 33 -11.06 60.06 -56.28
CA ILE A 33 -10.26 61.28 -56.49
C ILE A 33 -9.54 61.25 -57.82
N LEU A 34 -8.94 60.13 -58.21
CA LEU A 34 -8.08 60.01 -59.39
C LEU A 34 -8.83 59.67 -60.67
N ALA A 35 -10.00 59.09 -60.61
CA ALA A 35 -10.82 58.74 -61.76
C ALA A 35 -12.28 59.19 -61.60
N PRO A 36 -12.55 60.48 -61.62
CA PRO A 36 -13.90 61.04 -61.41
C PRO A 36 -14.91 60.56 -62.49
N SER A 37 -14.44 60.23 -63.69
CA SER A 37 -15.29 59.65 -64.73
C SER A 37 -15.84 58.26 -64.43
N VAL A 38 -15.12 57.46 -63.63
CA VAL A 38 -15.52 56.13 -63.15
C VAL A 38 -16.41 56.23 -61.91
N SER A 39 -16.20 57.26 -61.08
CA SER A 39 -16.98 57.46 -59.88
C SER A 39 -18.43 57.92 -60.16
N SER A 40 -18.72 58.52 -61.36
CA SER A 40 -20.07 58.93 -61.72
C SER A 40 -21.02 57.73 -62.03
N GLU A 41 -20.46 56.55 -62.32
CA GLU A 41 -21.26 55.34 -62.55
C GLU A 41 -21.47 54.51 -61.28
N ILE A 42 -20.72 54.78 -60.22
CA ILE A 42 -20.87 54.07 -58.93
C ILE A 42 -21.96 54.74 -58.12
N SER A 43 -23.12 54.10 -57.97
CA SER A 43 -24.19 54.64 -57.12
C SER A 43 -23.74 54.71 -55.65
N ALA A 44 -24.31 55.63 -54.89
CA ALA A 44 -24.04 55.77 -53.44
C ALA A 44 -24.34 54.45 -52.70
N ASP A 45 -25.35 53.69 -53.16
CA ASP A 45 -25.69 52.38 -52.60
C ASP A 45 -24.60 51.30 -52.87
N GLY A 46 -23.97 51.34 -54.05
CA GLY A 46 -22.85 50.45 -54.41
C GLY A 46 -21.63 50.69 -53.52
N MET A 47 -21.34 51.95 -53.22
CA MET A 47 -20.22 52.34 -52.34
C MET A 47 -20.47 51.93 -50.88
N LEU A 48 -21.71 52.09 -50.41
CA LEU A 48 -22.14 51.69 -49.06
C LEU A 48 -22.11 50.16 -48.94
N GLY A 49 -22.57 49.42 -49.96
CA GLY A 49 -22.48 47.97 -50.04
C GLY A 49 -21.05 47.46 -49.96
N TYR A 50 -20.11 48.08 -50.66
CA TYR A 50 -18.68 47.73 -50.57
C TYR A 50 -18.08 47.93 -49.19
N ILE A 51 -18.40 49.06 -48.52
CA ILE A 51 -17.94 49.36 -47.15
C ILE A 51 -18.47 48.31 -46.19
N ILE A 52 -19.76 47.97 -46.23
CA ILE A 52 -20.38 46.97 -45.38
C ILE A 52 -19.73 45.58 -45.59
N GLN A 53 -19.51 45.16 -46.82
CA GLN A 53 -18.83 43.90 -47.12
C GLN A 53 -17.39 43.86 -46.64
N SER A 54 -16.66 44.97 -46.80
CA SER A 54 -15.27 45.09 -46.32
C SER A 54 -15.18 45.00 -44.83
N VAL A 55 -16.06 45.67 -44.07
CA VAL A 55 -16.13 45.62 -42.63
C VAL A 55 -16.53 44.22 -42.15
N SER A 56 -17.47 43.57 -42.84
CA SER A 56 -17.88 42.18 -42.52
C SER A 56 -16.73 41.21 -42.77
N ALA A 57 -16.00 41.31 -43.89
CA ALA A 57 -14.83 40.49 -44.15
C ALA A 57 -13.72 40.67 -43.11
N ALA A 58 -13.43 41.91 -42.72
CA ALA A 58 -12.47 42.24 -41.70
C ALA A 58 -12.89 41.68 -40.32
N GLY A 59 -14.16 41.78 -39.97
CA GLY A 59 -14.75 41.18 -38.77
C GLY A 59 -14.59 39.66 -38.72
N THR A 60 -14.85 38.99 -39.85
CA THR A 60 -14.69 37.52 -39.95
C THR A 60 -13.24 37.10 -39.78
N ILE A 61 -12.30 37.82 -40.38
CA ILE A 61 -10.86 37.56 -40.23
C ILE A 61 -10.43 37.73 -38.75
N LEU A 62 -10.92 38.77 -38.10
CA LEU A 62 -10.63 39.03 -36.68
C LEU A 62 -11.18 37.95 -35.78
N LEU A 63 -12.41 37.51 -36.01
CA LEU A 63 -13.03 36.38 -35.28
C LEU A 63 -12.25 35.08 -35.48
N ALA A 64 -11.87 34.77 -36.72
CA ALA A 64 -11.06 33.60 -37.02
C ALA A 64 -9.70 33.63 -36.25
N TYR A 65 -9.06 34.80 -36.23
CA TYR A 65 -7.80 34.98 -35.49
C TYR A 65 -7.99 34.77 -33.97
N VAL A 66 -9.04 35.36 -33.40
CA VAL A 66 -9.36 35.15 -31.96
C VAL A 66 -9.62 33.67 -31.67
N ALA A 67 -10.37 33.01 -32.52
CA ALA A 67 -10.67 31.59 -32.37
C ALA A 67 -9.40 30.72 -32.42
N ILE A 68 -8.51 30.97 -33.40
CA ILE A 68 -7.21 30.26 -33.49
C ILE A 68 -6.36 30.50 -32.25
N ARG A 69 -6.33 31.73 -31.72
CA ARG A 69 -5.57 32.07 -30.53
C ARG A 69 -6.15 31.41 -29.28
N GLN A 70 -7.47 31.39 -29.15
CA GLN A 70 -8.15 30.69 -28.05
C GLN A 70 -7.90 29.18 -28.11
N ASN A 71 -8.07 28.57 -29.28
CA ASN A 71 -7.78 27.13 -29.46
C ASN A 71 -6.33 26.78 -29.09
N GLY A 72 -5.36 27.65 -29.43
CA GLY A 72 -3.97 27.45 -29.04
C GLY A 72 -3.77 27.44 -27.53
N ARG A 73 -4.43 28.35 -26.81
CA ARG A 73 -4.39 28.41 -25.34
C ARG A 73 -5.08 27.19 -24.70
N PHE A 74 -6.28 26.84 -25.19
CA PHE A 74 -7.00 25.65 -24.72
C PHE A 74 -6.19 24.38 -24.91
N LYS A 75 -5.46 24.27 -26.02
CA LYS A 75 -4.59 23.11 -26.25
C LYS A 75 -3.44 23.07 -25.23
N GLU A 76 -2.75 24.20 -24.99
CA GLU A 76 -1.67 24.28 -24.00
C GLU A 76 -2.17 23.96 -22.58
N GLU A 77 -3.35 24.49 -22.19
CA GLU A 77 -3.98 24.22 -20.89
C GLU A 77 -4.42 22.76 -20.76
N ASN A 78 -4.95 22.18 -21.83
CA ASN A 78 -5.38 20.77 -21.86
C ASN A 78 -4.18 19.81 -21.78
N ASP A 79 -3.09 20.09 -22.52
CA ASP A 79 -1.86 19.31 -22.45
C ASP A 79 -1.24 19.35 -21.03
N LEU A 80 -1.25 20.52 -20.38
CA LEU A 80 -0.82 20.66 -18.99
C LEU A 80 -1.74 19.92 -17.99
N ALA A 81 -3.04 20.00 -18.21
CA ALA A 81 -4.02 19.28 -17.38
C ALA A 81 -3.86 17.76 -17.53
N GLN A 82 -3.61 17.29 -18.75
CA GLN A 82 -3.37 15.88 -19.01
C GLN A 82 -2.07 15.39 -18.35
N GLN A 83 -0.98 16.14 -18.44
CA GLN A 83 0.27 15.81 -17.75
C GLN A 83 0.09 15.72 -16.23
N ARG A 84 -0.65 16.66 -15.63
CA ARG A 84 -0.98 16.61 -14.19
C ARG A 84 -1.84 15.39 -13.84
N LEU A 85 -2.79 15.04 -14.69
CA LEU A 85 -3.64 13.88 -14.50
C LEU A 85 -2.83 12.57 -14.55
N GLU A 86 -1.91 12.46 -15.51
CA GLU A 86 -0.99 11.31 -15.62
C GLU A 86 -0.09 11.19 -14.37
N GLU A 87 0.46 12.30 -13.89
CA GLU A 87 1.27 12.33 -12.67
C GLU A 87 0.46 11.94 -11.43
N LEU A 88 -0.76 12.48 -11.27
CA LEU A 88 -1.65 12.13 -10.17
C LEU A 88 -2.07 10.66 -10.22
N THR A 89 -2.35 10.13 -11.40
CA THR A 89 -2.70 8.73 -11.59
C THR A 89 -1.53 7.82 -11.22
N LYS A 90 -0.31 8.18 -11.62
CA LYS A 90 0.90 7.46 -11.23
C LYS A 90 1.07 7.44 -9.71
N ARG A 91 0.96 8.59 -9.05
CA ARG A 91 1.05 8.68 -7.58
C ARG A 91 -0.07 7.91 -6.88
N ALA A 92 -1.30 7.95 -7.39
CA ALA A 92 -2.40 7.18 -6.83
C ALA A 92 -2.16 5.67 -6.94
N ASN A 93 -1.61 5.19 -8.05
CA ASN A 93 -1.24 3.80 -8.23
C ASN A 93 -0.10 3.38 -7.27
N GLU A 94 0.92 4.22 -7.11
CA GLU A 94 2.01 4.00 -6.15
C GLU A 94 1.47 3.89 -4.72
N LEU A 95 0.61 4.81 -4.28
CA LEU A 95 -0.02 4.77 -2.97
C LEU A 95 -0.91 3.53 -2.79
N SER A 96 -1.62 3.10 -3.83
CA SER A 96 -2.42 1.87 -3.78
C SER A 96 -1.56 0.62 -3.58
N ILE A 97 -0.39 0.55 -4.22
CA ILE A 97 0.55 -0.55 -4.02
C ILE A 97 1.11 -0.53 -2.59
N ILE A 98 1.53 0.64 -2.10
CA ILE A 98 2.02 0.82 -0.73
C ILE A 98 0.97 0.38 0.28
N GLY A 99 -0.30 0.76 0.09
CA GLY A 99 -1.41 0.33 0.94
C GLY A 99 -1.57 -1.19 0.98
N LYS A 100 -1.50 -1.86 -0.17
CA LYS A 100 -1.59 -3.34 -0.23
C LYS A 100 -0.41 -4.02 0.47
N VAL A 101 0.80 -3.49 0.34
CA VAL A 101 1.98 -4.00 1.04
C VAL A 101 1.80 -3.87 2.55
N PHE A 102 1.34 -2.72 3.00
CA PHE A 102 1.05 -2.47 4.40
C PHE A 102 0.01 -3.45 4.96
N ASP A 103 -1.11 -3.63 4.27
CA ASP A 103 -2.16 -4.55 4.69
C ASP A 103 -1.64 -5.99 4.75
N TYR A 104 -0.82 -6.39 3.78
CA TYR A 104 -0.20 -7.73 3.77
C TYR A 104 0.71 -7.93 4.99
N GLU A 105 1.64 -7.01 5.25
CA GLU A 105 2.58 -7.13 6.38
C GLU A 105 1.84 -7.09 7.73
N ARG A 106 0.82 -6.24 7.85
CA ARG A 106 -0.04 -6.16 9.04
C ARG A 106 -0.80 -7.47 9.29
N ASN A 107 -1.38 -8.06 8.25
CA ASN A 107 -2.10 -9.32 8.36
C ASN A 107 -1.16 -10.46 8.74
N LYS A 108 0.04 -10.51 8.15
CA LYS A 108 1.07 -11.49 8.51
C LYS A 108 1.51 -11.35 9.96
N LEU A 109 1.73 -10.13 10.42
CA LEU A 109 2.04 -9.88 11.83
C LEU A 109 0.92 -10.34 12.76
N ALA A 110 -0.35 -10.13 12.39
CA ALA A 110 -1.49 -10.58 13.17
C ALA A 110 -1.58 -12.11 13.24
N GLU A 111 -1.35 -12.82 12.12
CA GLU A 111 -1.30 -14.28 12.06
C GLU A 111 -0.20 -14.84 12.98
N ILE A 112 1.01 -14.29 12.92
CA ILE A 112 2.13 -14.71 13.78
C ILE A 112 1.81 -14.42 15.26
N ARG A 113 1.22 -13.27 15.56
CA ARG A 113 0.79 -12.93 16.92
C ARG A 113 -0.22 -13.95 17.46
N GLN A 114 -1.27 -14.20 16.70
CA GLN A 114 -2.30 -15.17 17.10
C GLN A 114 -1.72 -16.57 17.34
N ALA A 115 -0.82 -17.02 16.46
CA ALA A 115 -0.19 -18.32 16.57
C ALA A 115 0.81 -18.40 17.75
N GLY A 116 1.58 -17.33 18.01
CA GLY A 116 2.49 -17.25 19.15
C GLY A 116 1.77 -17.22 20.47
N ASP A 117 0.72 -16.42 20.59
CA ASP A 117 -0.12 -16.35 21.80
C ASP A 117 -0.81 -17.71 22.07
N ALA A 118 -1.27 -18.40 21.02
CA ALA A 118 -1.84 -19.74 21.13
C ALA A 118 -0.81 -20.77 21.63
N LEU A 119 0.45 -20.69 21.17
CA LEU A 119 1.53 -21.54 21.66
C LEU A 119 1.86 -21.29 23.12
N ILE A 120 1.99 -20.02 23.53
CA ILE A 120 2.24 -19.64 24.92
C ILE A 120 1.12 -20.18 25.82
N HIS A 121 -0.14 -19.95 25.41
CA HIS A 121 -1.31 -20.42 26.17
C HIS A 121 -1.37 -21.95 26.28
N ALA A 122 -1.04 -22.67 25.20
CA ALA A 122 -1.01 -24.14 25.21
C ALA A 122 0.11 -24.69 26.11
N CYS A 123 1.21 -23.95 26.28
CA CYS A 123 2.36 -24.33 27.10
C CYS A 123 2.30 -23.77 28.52
N ASP A 124 1.26 -23.01 28.89
CA ASP A 124 1.15 -22.39 30.22
C ASP A 124 0.88 -23.46 31.30
N PRO A 125 1.74 -23.56 32.35
CA PRO A 125 1.59 -24.56 33.42
C PRO A 125 0.25 -24.52 34.15
N GLU A 126 -0.27 -23.30 34.38
CA GLU A 126 -1.55 -23.16 35.11
C GLU A 126 -2.73 -23.62 34.23
N THR A 127 -2.68 -23.31 32.94
CA THR A 127 -3.67 -23.76 31.96
C THR A 127 -3.67 -25.29 31.86
N MET A 128 -2.48 -25.93 31.78
CA MET A 128 -2.37 -27.38 31.73
C MET A 128 -2.94 -28.04 32.99
N VAL A 129 -2.64 -27.52 34.17
CA VAL A 129 -3.18 -28.02 35.44
C VAL A 129 -4.70 -27.88 35.48
N LYS A 130 -5.24 -26.71 35.11
CA LYS A 130 -6.69 -26.48 35.07
C LYS A 130 -7.41 -27.42 34.12
N GLU A 131 -6.85 -27.68 32.93
CA GLU A 131 -7.47 -28.55 31.96
C GLU A 131 -7.36 -30.04 32.31
N LEU A 132 -6.26 -30.48 32.95
CA LEU A 132 -6.11 -31.88 33.43
C LEU A 132 -7.05 -32.20 34.59
N PHE A 133 -7.26 -31.24 35.49
CA PHE A 133 -8.03 -31.49 36.69
C PHE A 133 -9.47 -30.97 36.64
N GLY A 134 -9.84 -30.32 35.48
CA GLY A 134 -11.13 -29.66 35.36
C GLY A 134 -11.31 -28.50 36.33
N TYR A 135 -12.28 -27.66 36.07
CA TYR A 135 -12.58 -26.49 36.96
C TYR A 135 -13.06 -26.91 38.36
N PHE A 136 -13.38 -28.19 38.60
CA PHE A 136 -14.00 -28.68 39.82
C PHE A 136 -13.42 -29.98 40.41
N GLY A 137 -12.24 -30.41 40.00
CA GLY A 137 -11.53 -31.53 40.63
C GLY A 137 -12.16 -32.91 40.51
N GLU A 138 -13.15 -33.14 39.61
CA GLU A 138 -13.90 -34.36 39.52
C GLU A 138 -13.36 -35.38 38.47
N HIS A 139 -12.26 -35.04 37.80
CA HIS A 139 -11.65 -35.97 36.85
C HIS A 139 -10.91 -37.10 37.59
N SER A 140 -11.33 -38.35 37.34
CA SER A 140 -10.55 -39.48 37.79
C SER A 140 -9.20 -39.53 37.07
N ILE A 141 -8.15 -39.98 37.77
CA ILE A 141 -6.80 -40.19 37.17
C ILE A 141 -6.85 -40.97 35.86
N LYS A 142 -7.78 -41.95 35.77
CA LYS A 142 -7.98 -42.73 34.53
C LYS A 142 -8.49 -41.87 33.36
N THR A 143 -9.35 -40.92 33.61
CA THR A 143 -9.89 -39.98 32.62
C THR A 143 -8.81 -39.01 32.17
N ALA A 144 -8.07 -38.42 33.10
CA ALA A 144 -6.96 -37.54 32.80
C ALA A 144 -5.91 -38.16 31.91
N LYS A 145 -5.50 -39.42 32.19
CA LYS A 145 -4.54 -40.16 31.34
C LYS A 145 -5.08 -40.53 29.99
N LYS A 146 -6.34 -40.94 29.89
CA LYS A 146 -6.89 -41.53 28.68
C LYS A 146 -7.45 -40.51 27.70
N ILE A 147 -7.91 -39.38 28.16
CA ILE A 147 -8.63 -38.38 27.35
C ILE A 147 -7.93 -37.03 27.41
N ASP A 148 -7.70 -36.49 28.61
CA ASP A 148 -7.27 -35.08 28.75
C ASP A 148 -5.81 -34.88 28.36
N ALA A 149 -4.91 -35.76 28.75
CA ALA A 149 -3.50 -35.64 28.41
C ALA A 149 -3.20 -35.78 26.90
N PRO A 150 -3.78 -36.76 26.14
CA PRO A 150 -3.64 -36.78 24.70
C PRO A 150 -4.18 -35.53 24.00
N LEU A 151 -5.28 -34.95 24.48
CA LEU A 151 -5.85 -33.73 23.96
C LEU A 151 -4.91 -32.51 24.19
N LEU A 152 -4.30 -32.43 25.38
CA LEU A 152 -3.31 -31.37 25.68
C LEU A 152 -2.04 -31.54 24.83
N ASP A 153 -1.51 -32.75 24.69
CA ASP A 153 -0.35 -33.01 23.84
C ASP A 153 -0.65 -32.64 22.36
N GLN A 154 -1.82 -32.99 21.86
CA GLN A 154 -2.27 -32.62 20.54
C GLN A 154 -2.39 -31.10 20.39
N ARG A 155 -2.90 -30.41 21.40
CA ARG A 155 -3.01 -28.95 21.39
C ARG A 155 -1.65 -28.27 21.37
N ILE A 156 -0.70 -28.72 22.18
CA ILE A 156 0.69 -28.22 22.16
C ILE A 156 1.29 -28.44 20.75
N SER A 157 1.10 -29.63 20.18
CA SER A 157 1.59 -29.98 18.85
C SER A 157 0.99 -29.09 17.76
N ASN A 158 -0.33 -28.90 17.79
CA ASN A 158 -1.04 -28.08 16.81
C ASN A 158 -0.67 -26.61 16.93
N SER A 159 -0.52 -26.09 18.14
CA SER A 159 -0.11 -24.70 18.37
C SER A 159 1.33 -24.45 17.92
N PHE A 160 2.25 -25.38 18.20
CA PHE A 160 3.61 -25.32 17.69
C PHE A 160 3.66 -25.38 16.16
N SER A 161 2.94 -26.32 15.54
CA SER A 161 2.87 -26.43 14.07
C SER A 161 2.25 -25.19 13.44
N GLY A 162 1.19 -24.66 14.02
CA GLY A 162 0.54 -23.43 13.57
C GLY A 162 1.49 -22.24 13.63
N PHE A 163 2.28 -22.12 14.70
CA PHE A 163 3.28 -21.06 14.84
C PHE A 163 4.40 -21.20 13.79
N CYS A 164 4.91 -22.42 13.57
CA CYS A 164 5.92 -22.66 12.52
C CYS A 164 5.39 -22.33 11.13
N ILE A 165 4.14 -22.71 10.80
CA ILE A 165 3.51 -22.38 9.53
C ILE A 165 3.38 -20.86 9.38
N ALA A 166 2.90 -20.15 10.41
CA ALA A 166 2.78 -18.69 10.36
C ALA A 166 4.13 -18.00 10.12
N LEU A 167 5.21 -18.51 10.72
CA LEU A 167 6.57 -18.02 10.48
C LEU A 167 7.08 -18.34 9.07
N GLN A 168 6.88 -19.58 8.58
CA GLN A 168 7.33 -19.99 7.25
C GLN A 168 6.61 -19.26 6.12
N CYS A 169 5.37 -18.83 6.34
CA CYS A 169 4.64 -17.98 5.42
C CYS A 169 5.21 -16.56 5.32
N ASP A 170 6.16 -16.19 6.18
CA ASP A 170 6.86 -14.93 6.14
C ASP A 170 8.24 -15.11 5.49
N PRO A 171 8.53 -14.47 4.34
CA PRO A 171 9.79 -14.66 3.61
C PRO A 171 11.04 -14.38 4.45
N GLN A 172 10.94 -13.55 5.47
CA GLN A 172 12.05 -13.23 6.37
C GLN A 172 12.44 -14.41 7.27
N TYR A 173 11.51 -15.34 7.53
CA TYR A 173 11.67 -16.47 8.44
C TYR A 173 11.50 -17.84 7.74
N ALA A 174 11.34 -17.84 6.41
CA ALA A 174 11.06 -19.04 5.60
C ALA A 174 12.16 -20.11 5.70
N ASP A 175 13.40 -19.74 5.98
CA ASP A 175 14.53 -20.69 6.04
C ASP A 175 14.49 -21.63 7.25
N GLY A 176 13.49 -21.51 8.13
CA GLY A 176 13.20 -22.46 9.22
C GLY A 176 14.28 -22.60 10.32
N ASN A 177 15.43 -22.01 10.13
CA ASN A 177 16.62 -22.20 10.97
C ASN A 177 16.88 -20.96 11.84
N ASN A 178 15.82 -20.34 12.33
CA ASN A 178 15.97 -19.16 13.17
C ASN A 178 15.89 -19.51 14.68
N ALA A 179 16.46 -18.66 15.51
CA ALA A 179 16.47 -18.82 16.96
C ALA A 179 15.06 -18.91 17.55
N LEU A 180 14.09 -18.24 16.95
CA LEU A 180 12.70 -18.22 17.40
C LEU A 180 12.00 -19.59 17.18
N THR A 181 12.21 -20.24 16.03
CA THR A 181 11.70 -21.61 15.79
C THR A 181 12.35 -22.62 16.75
N ALA A 182 13.65 -22.48 17.00
CA ALA A 182 14.36 -23.33 17.97
C ALA A 182 13.82 -23.14 19.39
N SER A 183 13.55 -21.91 19.83
CA SER A 183 12.96 -21.63 21.14
C SER A 183 11.52 -22.09 21.26
N ALA A 184 10.72 -22.01 20.19
CA ALA A 184 9.37 -22.57 20.13
C ALA A 184 9.37 -24.10 20.27
N LEU A 185 10.29 -24.77 19.58
CA LEU A 185 10.49 -26.22 19.71
C LEU A 185 10.93 -26.60 21.14
N TYR A 186 11.88 -25.85 21.69
CA TYR A 186 12.33 -26.06 23.08
C TYR A 186 11.19 -25.91 24.07
N LEU A 187 10.36 -24.85 23.92
CA LEU A 187 9.18 -24.61 24.73
C LEU A 187 8.18 -25.78 24.63
N SER A 188 7.83 -26.20 23.42
CA SER A 188 6.92 -27.32 23.17
C SER A 188 7.40 -28.62 23.83
N ASN A 189 8.69 -28.93 23.74
CA ASN A 189 9.28 -30.12 24.36
C ASN A 189 9.27 -30.05 25.90
N LYS A 190 9.51 -28.85 26.49
CA LYS A 190 9.42 -28.65 27.94
C LYS A 190 7.99 -28.76 28.45
N ALA A 191 7.03 -28.24 27.68
CA ALA A 191 5.61 -28.37 28.01
C ALA A 191 5.15 -29.82 28.02
N ARG A 192 5.53 -30.64 27.04
CA ARG A 192 5.24 -32.08 27.02
C ARG A 192 5.88 -32.82 28.21
N LYS A 193 7.15 -32.51 28.51
CA LYS A 193 7.80 -33.11 29.66
C LYS A 193 7.12 -32.74 30.96
N TYR A 194 6.61 -31.52 31.10
CA TYR A 194 5.83 -31.09 32.26
C TYR A 194 4.49 -31.86 32.34
N LEU A 195 3.80 -32.02 31.22
CA LEU A 195 2.57 -32.81 31.12
C LEU A 195 2.79 -34.26 31.60
N ASP A 196 3.84 -34.92 31.11
CA ASP A 196 4.20 -36.29 31.53
C ASP A 196 4.47 -36.35 33.05
N THR A 197 5.18 -35.33 33.59
CA THR A 197 5.48 -35.30 35.03
C THR A 197 4.22 -35.08 35.89
N LEU A 198 3.25 -34.26 35.39
CA LEU A 198 1.96 -34.10 36.05
C LEU A 198 1.18 -35.41 36.11
N LEU A 199 1.21 -36.21 35.02
CA LEU A 199 0.56 -37.51 34.97
C LEU A 199 1.21 -38.50 35.91
N ASP A 200 2.54 -38.55 35.97
CA ASP A 200 3.28 -39.39 36.89
C ASP A 200 3.04 -39.00 38.36
N ALA A 201 2.99 -37.69 38.66
CA ALA A 201 2.66 -37.19 39.99
C ALA A 201 1.25 -37.57 40.39
N LEU A 202 0.28 -37.56 39.47
CA LEU A 202 -1.09 -38.00 39.70
C LEU A 202 -1.18 -39.51 39.99
N GLU A 203 -0.39 -40.35 39.34
CA GLU A 203 -0.36 -41.79 39.62
C GLU A 203 0.20 -42.12 40.98
N ARG A 204 1.16 -41.31 41.45
CA ARG A 204 1.85 -41.50 42.71
C ARG A 204 1.20 -40.69 43.88
N ALA A 205 0.07 -40.00 43.61
CA ALA A 205 -0.58 -39.13 44.62
C ALA A 205 -0.95 -39.86 45.91
N ASP A 206 -1.12 -41.20 45.88
CA ASP A 206 -1.32 -42.02 47.04
C ASP A 206 -0.02 -42.29 47.85
N GLN A 207 1.14 -42.06 47.22
CA GLN A 207 2.46 -42.15 47.85
C GLN A 207 3.01 -40.72 47.95
N LYS A 208 2.86 -40.10 49.12
CA LYS A 208 3.48 -38.78 49.43
C LYS A 208 5.00 -38.93 49.41
N ASP A 209 5.61 -38.85 48.23
CA ASP A 209 7.04 -38.91 48.05
C ASP A 209 7.58 -37.49 47.81
N GLU A 210 8.42 -37.00 48.71
CA GLU A 210 9.05 -35.66 48.64
C GLU A 210 9.86 -35.48 47.35
N ASP A 211 10.43 -36.57 46.84
CA ASP A 211 11.19 -36.55 45.54
C ASP A 211 10.30 -36.25 44.33
N THR A 212 9.03 -36.66 44.38
CA THR A 212 8.07 -36.41 43.29
C THR A 212 7.67 -34.91 43.24
N GLU A 213 7.45 -34.27 44.38
CA GLU A 213 7.13 -32.83 44.46
C GLU A 213 8.33 -31.96 44.06
N ASN A 214 9.56 -32.32 44.46
CA ASN A 214 10.77 -31.64 44.05
C ASN A 214 11.01 -31.75 42.54
N THR A 215 10.80 -32.91 41.93
CA THR A 215 10.89 -33.13 40.51
C THR A 215 9.87 -32.29 39.74
N LYS A 216 8.63 -32.28 40.16
CA LYS A 216 7.54 -31.47 39.59
C LYS A 216 7.86 -29.97 39.63
N SER A 217 8.36 -29.48 40.75
CA SER A 217 8.76 -28.08 40.90
C SER A 217 9.91 -27.71 39.98
N SER A 218 10.94 -28.55 39.89
CA SER A 218 12.09 -28.31 38.99
C SER A 218 11.70 -28.28 37.50
N ILE A 219 10.81 -29.19 37.09
CA ILE A 219 10.35 -29.24 35.69
C ILE A 219 9.43 -28.06 35.37
N ARG A 220 8.57 -27.65 36.34
CA ARG A 220 7.77 -26.43 36.18
C ARG A 220 8.66 -25.19 36.01
N GLU A 221 9.67 -25.05 36.86
CA GLU A 221 10.64 -23.94 36.73
C GLU A 221 11.32 -23.94 35.40
N ALA A 222 11.77 -25.10 34.87
CA ALA A 222 12.36 -25.23 33.57
C ALA A 222 11.40 -24.87 32.43
N LEU A 223 10.10 -25.12 32.59
CA LEU A 223 9.07 -24.71 31.62
C LEU A 223 8.85 -23.20 31.68
N GLU A 224 8.75 -22.59 32.87
CA GLU A 224 8.61 -21.14 33.05
C GLU A 224 9.82 -20.39 32.45
N GLN A 225 11.04 -20.92 32.61
CA GLN A 225 12.23 -20.40 31.95
C GLN A 225 12.15 -20.52 30.41
N ALA A 226 11.63 -21.63 29.89
CA ALA A 226 11.43 -21.81 28.44
C ALA A 226 10.40 -20.83 27.88
N ILE A 227 9.28 -20.59 28.59
CA ILE A 227 8.28 -19.57 28.25
C ILE A 227 8.91 -18.19 28.22
N THR A 228 9.71 -17.86 29.24
CA THR A 228 10.38 -16.55 29.32
C THR A 228 11.36 -16.36 28.14
N LEU A 229 12.18 -17.35 27.81
CA LEU A 229 13.10 -17.29 26.69
C LEU A 229 12.37 -17.11 25.37
N PHE A 230 11.31 -17.89 25.14
CA PHE A 230 10.49 -17.76 23.93
C PHE A 230 9.84 -16.38 23.86
N ASN A 231 9.26 -15.89 24.95
CA ASN A 231 8.63 -14.57 25.01
C ASN A 231 9.60 -13.44 24.67
N ILE A 232 10.83 -13.46 25.17
CA ILE A 232 11.84 -12.44 24.84
C ILE A 232 12.08 -12.40 23.33
N GLN A 233 12.35 -13.54 22.68
CA GLN A 233 12.63 -13.62 21.26
C GLN A 233 11.39 -13.28 20.41
N TYR A 234 10.23 -13.76 20.86
CA TYR A 234 8.94 -13.49 20.20
C TYR A 234 8.61 -11.99 20.20
N TRP A 235 8.69 -11.33 21.36
CA TRP A 235 8.41 -9.90 21.46
C TRP A 235 9.46 -9.04 20.75
N GLN A 236 10.71 -9.47 20.71
CA GLN A 236 11.73 -8.81 19.91
C GLN A 236 11.35 -8.83 18.43
N MET A 237 10.98 -10.00 17.89
CA MET A 237 10.53 -10.15 16.51
C MET A 237 9.27 -9.30 16.22
N ILE A 238 8.25 -9.32 17.10
CA ILE A 238 7.04 -8.51 16.95
C ILE A 238 7.39 -7.02 16.91
N THR A 239 8.30 -6.57 17.77
CA THR A 239 8.73 -5.16 17.83
C THR A 239 9.46 -4.75 16.56
N GLU A 240 10.36 -5.59 16.04
CA GLU A 240 11.10 -5.33 14.82
C GLU A 240 10.15 -5.25 13.60
N LYS A 241 9.21 -6.18 13.49
CA LYS A 241 8.20 -6.14 12.43
C LYS A 241 7.26 -4.93 12.53
N THR A 242 6.81 -4.60 13.73
CA THR A 242 5.96 -3.41 13.94
C THR A 242 6.71 -2.15 13.50
N LYS A 243 7.97 -2.00 13.92
CA LYS A 243 8.81 -0.87 13.53
C LYS A 243 8.99 -0.79 12.01
N ARG A 244 9.15 -1.94 11.33
CA ARG A 244 9.24 -2.00 9.87
C ARG A 244 7.95 -1.55 9.19
N ILE A 245 6.79 -1.99 9.68
CA ILE A 245 5.47 -1.57 9.19
C ILE A 245 5.28 -0.06 9.38
N ASP A 246 5.66 0.48 10.53
CA ASP A 246 5.60 1.92 10.82
C ASP A 246 6.50 2.72 9.85
N THR A 247 7.68 2.21 9.54
CA THR A 247 8.61 2.82 8.57
C THR A 247 7.98 2.94 7.17
N ILE A 248 7.21 1.94 6.72
CA ILE A 248 6.51 1.97 5.43
C ILE A 248 5.51 3.15 5.36
N ILE A 249 4.85 3.47 6.48
CA ILE A 249 3.81 4.51 6.52
C ILE A 249 4.39 5.91 6.75
N TYR A 250 5.28 6.04 7.76
CA TYR A 250 5.64 7.35 8.29
C TYR A 250 6.87 7.99 7.64
N GLU A 251 7.74 7.21 6.99
CA GLU A 251 8.98 7.75 6.41
C GLU A 251 8.86 8.20 4.96
N ASN A 252 7.65 8.27 4.38
CA ASN A 252 7.43 8.72 2.98
C ASN A 252 8.39 8.05 1.97
N LYS A 253 8.70 6.77 2.18
CA LYS A 253 9.61 6.04 1.31
C LYS A 253 9.06 5.90 -0.10
N SER A 254 9.95 5.97 -1.08
CA SER A 254 9.61 5.70 -2.47
C SER A 254 9.17 4.25 -2.65
N LEU A 255 8.37 3.97 -3.68
CA LEU A 255 7.95 2.60 -4.01
C LEU A 255 9.14 1.65 -4.20
N ASP A 256 10.25 2.14 -4.73
CA ASP A 256 11.44 1.32 -4.97
C ASP A 256 12.16 0.95 -3.66
N GLU A 257 12.24 1.87 -2.69
CA GLU A 257 12.75 1.59 -1.34
C GLU A 257 11.87 0.58 -0.60
N ILE A 258 10.53 0.68 -0.76
CA ILE A 258 9.59 -0.27 -0.17
C ILE A 258 9.74 -1.66 -0.80
N LYS A 259 9.95 -1.75 -2.12
CA LYS A 259 10.23 -3.01 -2.81
C LYS A 259 11.54 -3.66 -2.33
N GLU A 260 12.55 -2.87 -2.02
CA GLU A 260 13.79 -3.38 -1.45
C GLU A 260 13.59 -3.94 -0.03
N MET A 261 12.72 -3.31 0.75
CA MET A 261 12.39 -3.76 2.11
C MET A 261 11.53 -5.02 2.12
N CYS A 262 10.69 -5.21 1.11
CA CYS A 262 9.74 -6.31 1.02
C CYS A 262 10.17 -7.32 -0.04
N SER A 263 10.82 -8.41 0.38
CA SER A 263 11.36 -9.44 -0.52
C SER A 263 10.32 -10.07 -1.46
N PHE A 264 9.05 -10.18 -1.03
CA PHE A 264 7.99 -10.76 -1.84
C PHE A 264 7.60 -9.91 -3.07
N LEU A 265 7.92 -8.60 -3.06
CA LEU A 265 7.70 -7.73 -4.23
C LEU A 265 8.78 -7.91 -5.31
N LYS A 266 9.92 -8.53 -4.96
CA LYS A 266 11.02 -8.78 -5.91
C LYS A 266 10.71 -9.93 -6.87
N GLU A 267 9.85 -10.86 -6.50
CA GLU A 267 9.56 -12.08 -7.28
C GLU A 267 8.38 -11.93 -8.26
N GLY A 268 7.83 -10.73 -8.44
CA GLY A 268 6.83 -10.47 -9.48
C GLY A 268 5.46 -11.13 -9.25
N GLU A 269 5.19 -11.71 -8.09
CA GLU A 269 3.86 -12.19 -7.73
C GLU A 269 2.93 -10.98 -7.52
N LYS A 270 1.99 -10.81 -8.45
CA LYS A 270 0.84 -9.93 -8.23
C LYS A 270 0.07 -10.48 -7.03
N PRO A 271 -0.14 -9.71 -5.97
CA PRO A 271 -1.00 -10.14 -4.87
C PRO A 271 -2.37 -10.50 -5.47
N LYS A 272 -2.79 -11.76 -5.25
CA LYS A 272 -4.10 -12.26 -5.64
C LYS A 272 -5.22 -11.53 -4.93
#